data_ff44a7e3e6f50ac2a4db1fa6115e134c
#
_entry.id   ff44a7e3e6f50ac2a4db1fa6115e134c
#
_cell.length_a   1.000
_cell.length_b   1.000
_cell.length_c   1.000
_cell.angle_alpha   90.00
_cell.angle_beta   90.00
_cell.angle_gamma   90.00
#
_symmetry.space_group_name_H-M   'P 1'
#
loop_
_entity.id
_entity.type
_entity.pdbx_description
1 polymer ?
#
loop_
_entity_poly.entity_id
_entity_poly.type
_entity_poly.pdbx_seq_one_letter_code
_entity_poly.pdbx_strand_id
1 'polypeptide(L)'
;MRINVSQQLKSSVGSIRKYEINDIIDIAGSKSMVQGEGELIRTNRSILAKGILRTEVEITCSRCLSLSNCPLTITIEEEYFPITDVVSGASLSLPEEPDYFTIDEYHFIDLTEAIRQYALLAIPMKPLCRGDCAGLCSTCGHNLNQGPCDCSPQEIDPRWSELNKLALASDATVNEQKGTK
;
A
#
# COMPACT_ATOMS: atom_id res chain seq x y z
N MET A 1 -9.79 14.75 0.39
CA MET A 1 -10.97 14.52 -0.48
C MET A 1 -12.23 14.49 0.36
N ARG A 2 -13.11 15.48 0.20
CA ARG A 2 -14.32 15.63 1.05
C ARG A 2 -15.58 15.44 0.22
N ILE A 3 -16.50 14.60 0.70
CA ILE A 3 -17.76 14.25 0.03
C ILE A 3 -18.92 14.57 0.96
N ASN A 4 -19.90 15.34 0.48
CA ASN A 4 -21.12 15.61 1.24
C ASN A 4 -22.09 14.42 1.16
N VAL A 5 -22.46 13.89 2.31
CA VAL A 5 -23.29 12.69 2.44
C VAL A 5 -24.66 12.96 3.09
N SER A 6 -25.04 14.24 3.27
CA SER A 6 -26.30 14.62 3.92
C SER A 6 -27.54 13.97 3.30
N GLN A 7 -27.59 13.89 1.97
CA GLN A 7 -28.69 13.22 1.27
C GLN A 7 -28.66 11.69 1.45
N GLN A 8 -27.47 11.10 1.53
CA GLN A 8 -27.33 9.66 1.73
C GLN A 8 -27.69 9.25 3.16
N LEU A 9 -27.36 10.09 4.14
CA LEU A 9 -27.80 9.90 5.53
C LEU A 9 -29.33 9.89 5.68
N LYS A 10 -30.06 10.62 4.82
CA LYS A 10 -31.53 10.65 4.77
C LYS A 10 -32.14 9.51 3.96
N SER A 11 -31.35 8.78 3.17
CA SER A 11 -31.85 7.70 2.33
C SER A 11 -32.04 6.40 3.12
N SER A 12 -32.69 5.41 2.51
CA SER A 12 -32.91 4.10 3.12
C SER A 12 -31.58 3.37 3.38
N VAL A 13 -31.56 2.56 4.43
CA VAL A 13 -30.45 1.63 4.72
C VAL A 13 -30.23 0.73 3.51
N GLY A 14 -28.95 0.51 3.17
CA GLY A 14 -28.55 -0.23 1.99
C GLY A 14 -28.45 0.61 0.70
N SER A 15 -28.78 1.91 0.74
CA SER A 15 -28.61 2.77 -0.44
C SER A 15 -27.12 2.93 -0.76
N ILE A 16 -26.76 2.80 -2.04
CA ILE A 16 -25.39 2.86 -2.55
C ILE A 16 -25.24 4.07 -3.47
N ARG A 17 -24.15 4.80 -3.31
CA ARG A 17 -23.71 5.83 -4.26
C ARG A 17 -22.30 5.57 -4.68
N LYS A 18 -22.05 5.63 -5.99
CA LYS A 18 -20.72 5.46 -6.58
C LYS A 18 -20.07 6.81 -6.83
N TYR A 19 -18.76 6.85 -6.65
CA TYR A 19 -17.92 8.03 -6.85
C TYR A 19 -16.66 7.65 -7.59
N GLU A 20 -16.29 8.47 -8.56
CA GLU A 20 -14.94 8.44 -9.12
C GLU A 20 -14.01 9.24 -8.21
N ILE A 21 -12.88 8.65 -7.88
CA ILE A 21 -11.86 9.24 -7.04
C ILE A 21 -10.69 9.63 -7.92
N ASN A 22 -10.33 10.91 -7.89
CA ASN A 22 -9.20 11.45 -8.61
C ASN A 22 -8.68 12.66 -7.82
N ASP A 23 -7.70 12.43 -6.95
CA ASP A 23 -7.19 13.45 -6.04
C ASP A 23 -5.69 13.26 -5.82
N ILE A 24 -5.03 14.29 -5.30
CA ILE A 24 -3.61 14.25 -4.94
C ILE A 24 -3.50 14.19 -3.43
N ILE A 25 -2.92 13.10 -2.93
CA ILE A 25 -2.76 12.83 -1.50
C ILE A 25 -1.28 12.73 -1.16
N ASP A 26 -0.89 13.26 0.01
CA ASP A 26 0.44 13.06 0.56
C ASP A 26 0.55 11.66 1.16
N ILE A 27 1.39 10.80 0.55
CA ILE A 27 1.66 9.45 1.00
C ILE A 27 3.16 9.35 1.26
N ALA A 28 3.55 9.10 2.50
CA ALA A 28 4.95 8.99 2.93
C ALA A 28 5.81 10.23 2.62
N GLY A 29 5.22 11.44 2.63
CA GLY A 29 5.92 12.69 2.34
C GLY A 29 6.06 13.02 0.85
N SER A 30 5.42 12.24 -0.03
CA SER A 30 5.36 12.47 -1.47
C SER A 30 3.91 12.66 -1.93
N LYS A 31 3.69 13.66 -2.78
CA LYS A 31 2.37 13.89 -3.39
C LYS A 31 2.12 12.88 -4.49
N SER A 32 1.15 12.01 -4.28
CA SER A 32 0.79 10.94 -5.21
C SER A 32 -0.62 11.14 -5.74
N MET A 33 -0.80 10.94 -7.04
CA MET A 33 -2.11 10.91 -7.69
C MET A 33 -2.81 9.62 -7.32
N VAL A 34 -4.00 9.70 -6.75
CA VAL A 34 -4.84 8.55 -6.38
C VAL A 34 -6.06 8.53 -7.29
N GLN A 35 -6.28 7.43 -7.98
CA GLN A 35 -7.38 7.27 -8.94
C GLN A 35 -8.10 5.95 -8.73
N GLY A 36 -9.41 5.94 -8.93
CA GLY A 36 -10.20 4.72 -8.86
C GLY A 36 -11.68 4.97 -8.64
N GLU A 37 -12.36 3.93 -8.24
CA GLU A 37 -13.79 3.95 -7.97
C GLU A 37 -14.06 3.58 -6.52
N GLY A 38 -14.99 4.28 -5.92
CA GLY A 38 -15.49 4.00 -4.59
C GLY A 38 -17.00 4.04 -4.52
N GLU A 39 -17.54 3.35 -3.55
CA GLU A 39 -18.96 3.39 -3.22
C GLU A 39 -19.16 3.68 -1.74
N LEU A 40 -20.17 4.49 -1.45
CA LEU A 40 -20.63 4.77 -0.11
C LEU A 40 -21.97 4.05 0.10
N ILE A 41 -22.05 3.24 1.14
CA ILE A 41 -23.19 2.39 1.45
C ILE A 41 -23.81 2.88 2.78
N ARG A 42 -25.09 3.22 2.78
CA ARG A 42 -25.80 3.61 4.00
C ARG A 42 -26.05 2.37 4.87
N THR A 43 -25.48 2.35 6.06
CA THR A 43 -25.79 1.36 7.10
C THR A 43 -26.88 1.87 8.06
N ASN A 44 -27.21 1.16 9.11
CA ASN A 44 -28.19 1.60 10.11
C ASN A 44 -27.73 2.88 10.84
N ARG A 45 -26.45 3.04 11.13
CA ARG A 45 -25.91 4.07 12.03
C ARG A 45 -24.81 4.93 11.39
N SER A 46 -24.30 4.54 10.22
CA SER A 46 -23.08 5.06 9.63
C SER A 46 -23.13 5.03 8.11
N ILE A 47 -22.02 5.36 7.47
CA ILE A 47 -21.78 5.13 6.05
C ILE A 47 -20.51 4.29 5.92
N LEU A 48 -20.63 3.17 5.23
CA LEU A 48 -19.51 2.31 4.86
C LEU A 48 -18.94 2.78 3.53
N ALA A 49 -17.67 3.16 3.52
CA ALA A 49 -16.92 3.50 2.33
C ALA A 49 -16.11 2.29 1.84
N LYS A 50 -16.35 1.87 0.59
CA LYS A 50 -15.58 0.82 -0.08
C LYS A 50 -15.02 1.33 -1.39
N GLY A 51 -13.83 0.86 -1.77
CA GLY A 51 -13.27 1.28 -3.04
C GLY A 51 -11.97 0.56 -3.40
N ILE A 52 -11.65 0.58 -4.69
CA ILE A 52 -10.38 0.11 -5.21
C ILE A 52 -9.70 1.28 -5.90
N LEU A 53 -8.58 1.69 -5.35
CA LEU A 53 -7.82 2.85 -5.79
C LEU A 53 -6.43 2.41 -6.26
N ARG A 54 -5.88 3.17 -7.19
CA ARG A 54 -4.53 2.98 -7.72
C ARG A 54 -3.73 4.25 -7.54
N THR A 55 -2.48 4.09 -7.16
CA THR A 55 -1.53 5.18 -6.99
C THR A 55 -0.12 4.69 -7.27
N GLU A 56 0.81 5.62 -7.41
CA GLU A 56 2.23 5.35 -7.44
C GLU A 56 2.92 6.15 -6.33
N VAL A 57 3.81 5.50 -5.61
CA VAL A 57 4.61 6.15 -4.57
C VAL A 57 6.09 6.00 -4.87
N GLU A 58 6.86 7.07 -4.61
CA GLU A 58 8.31 6.99 -4.69
C GLU A 58 8.86 6.30 -3.44
N ILE A 59 9.64 5.26 -3.65
CA ILE A 59 10.23 4.43 -2.61
C ILE A 59 11.72 4.21 -2.85
N THR A 60 12.46 3.95 -1.78
CA THR A 60 13.86 3.54 -1.86
C THR A 60 13.94 2.01 -1.95
N CYS A 61 14.58 1.50 -3.00
CA CYS A 61 14.83 0.07 -3.16
C CYS A 61 15.67 -0.49 -1.99
N SER A 62 15.19 -1.56 -1.35
CA SER A 62 15.88 -2.17 -0.21
C SER A 62 17.20 -2.87 -0.55
N ARG A 63 17.50 -3.10 -1.85
CA ARG A 63 18.75 -3.73 -2.29
C ARG A 63 19.78 -2.75 -2.82
N CYS A 64 19.39 -1.83 -3.68
CA CYS A 64 20.35 -0.93 -4.36
C CYS A 64 20.25 0.52 -3.91
N LEU A 65 19.33 0.84 -3.00
CA LEU A 65 19.06 2.16 -2.42
C LEU A 65 18.69 3.25 -3.46
N SER A 66 18.40 2.86 -4.69
CA SER A 66 17.92 3.80 -5.72
C SER A 66 16.43 4.11 -5.49
N LEU A 67 16.04 5.35 -5.78
CA LEU A 67 14.63 5.73 -5.82
C LEU A 67 13.95 5.07 -7.01
N SER A 68 12.72 4.64 -6.82
CA SER A 68 11.88 4.04 -7.86
C SER A 68 10.41 4.21 -7.54
N ASN A 69 9.57 4.27 -8.57
CA ASN A 69 8.13 4.32 -8.41
C ASN A 69 7.58 2.92 -8.16
N CYS A 70 6.76 2.80 -7.14
CA CYS A 70 6.05 1.57 -6.78
C CYS A 70 4.56 1.75 -7.04
N PRO A 71 3.97 1.04 -8.00
CA PRO A 71 2.53 1.07 -8.20
C PRO A 71 1.84 0.32 -7.06
N LEU A 72 0.82 0.94 -6.48
CA LEU A 72 0.02 0.39 -5.40
C LEU A 72 -1.43 0.25 -5.84
N THR A 73 -2.06 -0.85 -5.43
CA THR A 73 -3.51 -1.02 -5.45
C THR A 73 -4.00 -1.04 -4.01
N ILE A 74 -4.89 -0.12 -3.70
CA ILE A 74 -5.43 0.11 -2.35
C ILE A 74 -6.88 -0.34 -2.37
N THR A 75 -7.24 -1.27 -1.48
CA THR A 75 -8.63 -1.64 -1.25
C THR A 75 -9.06 -1.05 0.08
N ILE A 76 -10.02 -0.13 0.04
CA ILE A 76 -10.54 0.56 1.22
C ILE A 76 -11.85 -0.10 1.64
N GLU A 77 -12.01 -0.30 2.94
CA GLU A 77 -13.27 -0.68 3.57
C GLU A 77 -13.31 -0.07 4.97
N GLU A 78 -13.96 1.13 5.09
CA GLU A 78 -14.00 1.88 6.35
C GLU A 78 -15.39 2.42 6.65
N GLU A 79 -15.77 2.41 7.93
CA GLU A 79 -17.03 2.88 8.41
C GLU A 79 -16.92 4.29 9.00
N TYR A 80 -17.80 5.20 8.56
CA TYR A 80 -17.83 6.60 8.98
C TYR A 80 -19.08 6.88 9.80
N PHE A 81 -18.91 7.30 11.04
CA PHE A 81 -19.99 7.56 11.97
C PHE A 81 -20.35 9.06 12.01
N PRO A 82 -21.63 9.43 11.84
CA PRO A 82 -22.07 10.83 11.96
C PRO A 82 -22.00 11.28 13.42
N ILE A 83 -21.46 12.47 13.65
CA ILE A 83 -21.41 13.10 14.98
C ILE A 83 -22.71 13.83 15.31
N THR A 84 -23.51 14.18 14.28
CA THR A 84 -24.80 14.86 14.41
C THR A 84 -25.86 14.16 13.56
N ASP A 85 -27.08 14.14 14.08
CA ASP A 85 -28.24 13.66 13.34
C ASP A 85 -28.61 14.63 12.21
N VAL A 86 -28.79 14.12 11.00
CA VAL A 86 -29.00 14.92 9.77
C VAL A 86 -30.35 15.62 9.72
N VAL A 87 -31.32 15.24 10.57
CA VAL A 87 -32.68 15.81 10.61
C VAL A 87 -32.84 16.75 11.80
N SER A 88 -32.47 16.31 12.99
CA SER A 88 -32.67 17.07 14.24
C SER A 88 -31.48 17.95 14.61
N GLY A 89 -30.26 17.68 14.05
CA GLY A 89 -29.02 18.34 14.47
C GLY A 89 -28.53 17.94 15.85
N ALA A 90 -29.16 16.94 16.49
CA ALA A 90 -28.75 16.46 17.80
C ALA A 90 -27.43 15.69 17.72
N SER A 91 -26.60 15.81 18.75
CA SER A 91 -25.38 15.01 18.85
C SER A 91 -25.70 13.53 18.99
N LEU A 92 -24.99 12.70 18.27
CA LEU A 92 -25.11 11.23 18.29
C LEU A 92 -24.02 10.61 19.17
N SER A 93 -24.36 9.51 19.83
CA SER A 93 -23.37 8.71 20.56
C SER A 93 -22.46 7.99 19.57
N LEU A 94 -21.17 8.18 19.72
CA LEU A 94 -20.13 7.50 18.94
C LEU A 94 -19.80 6.13 19.54
N PRO A 95 -19.17 5.22 18.77
CA PRO A 95 -18.66 3.97 19.31
C PRO A 95 -17.66 4.20 20.45
N GLU A 96 -17.57 3.25 21.39
CA GLU A 96 -16.61 3.31 22.50
C GLU A 96 -15.18 2.95 22.06
N GLU A 97 -15.02 2.33 20.89
CA GLU A 97 -13.73 1.98 20.30
C GLU A 97 -12.99 3.25 19.84
N PRO A 98 -11.68 3.39 20.10
CA PRO A 98 -10.96 4.65 19.88
C PRO A 98 -10.67 4.97 18.40
N ASP A 99 -10.68 3.97 17.51
CA ASP A 99 -10.21 4.11 16.13
C ASP A 99 -11.36 4.03 15.13
N TYR A 100 -12.10 5.11 14.98
CA TYR A 100 -13.15 5.23 13.96
C TYR A 100 -13.07 6.56 13.21
N PHE A 101 -13.54 6.56 11.98
CA PHE A 101 -13.70 7.76 11.19
C PHE A 101 -15.06 8.41 11.41
N THR A 102 -15.10 9.74 11.34
CA THR A 102 -16.33 10.50 11.59
C THR A 102 -16.79 11.26 10.36
N ILE A 103 -18.11 11.49 10.31
CA ILE A 103 -18.74 12.43 9.42
C ILE A 103 -18.90 13.73 10.21
N ASP A 104 -18.39 14.83 9.69
CA ASP A 104 -18.39 16.11 10.40
C ASP A 104 -19.82 16.70 10.61
N GLU A 105 -19.92 17.78 11.35
CA GLU A 105 -21.19 18.46 11.65
C GLU A 105 -21.91 19.02 10.41
N TYR A 106 -21.17 19.22 9.31
CA TYR A 106 -21.70 19.63 8.01
C TYR A 106 -22.00 18.45 7.09
N HIS A 107 -21.93 17.24 7.62
CA HIS A 107 -22.16 15.97 6.91
C HIS A 107 -21.18 15.70 5.75
N PHE A 108 -19.90 16.03 5.93
CA PHE A 108 -18.84 15.65 5.03
C PHE A 108 -18.06 14.45 5.56
N ILE A 109 -17.77 13.53 4.67
CA ILE A 109 -16.76 12.48 4.84
C ILE A 109 -15.44 12.99 4.26
N ASP A 110 -14.36 12.85 4.98
CA ASP A 110 -13.02 13.04 4.44
C ASP A 110 -12.29 11.68 4.32
N LEU A 111 -12.11 11.25 3.07
CA LEU A 111 -11.45 9.98 2.76
C LEU A 111 -9.92 10.08 2.75
N THR A 112 -9.35 11.29 2.85
CA THR A 112 -7.91 11.53 2.67
C THR A 112 -7.07 10.71 3.64
N GLU A 113 -7.44 10.72 4.92
CA GLU A 113 -6.67 10.04 5.96
C GLU A 113 -6.79 8.51 5.83
N ALA A 114 -7.99 7.98 5.56
CA ALA A 114 -8.18 6.56 5.33
C ALA A 114 -7.34 6.09 4.13
N ILE A 115 -7.42 6.80 2.99
CA ILE A 115 -6.63 6.48 1.79
C ILE A 115 -5.13 6.48 2.12
N ARG A 116 -4.65 7.49 2.87
CA ARG A 116 -3.25 7.59 3.28
C ARG A 116 -2.80 6.39 4.11
N GLN A 117 -3.60 5.98 5.10
CA GLN A 117 -3.31 4.83 5.97
C GLN A 117 -3.25 3.53 5.17
N TYR A 118 -4.26 3.26 4.34
CA TYR A 118 -4.28 2.07 3.48
C TYR A 118 -3.14 2.06 2.46
N ALA A 119 -2.76 3.22 1.92
CA ALA A 119 -1.61 3.34 1.02
C ALA A 119 -0.31 2.97 1.73
N LEU A 120 -0.09 3.48 2.95
CA LEU A 120 1.09 3.14 3.75
C LEU A 120 1.16 1.65 4.06
N LEU A 121 0.03 1.02 4.37
CA LEU A 121 -0.04 -0.42 4.63
C LEU A 121 0.19 -1.26 3.35
N ALA A 122 -0.15 -0.72 2.18
CA ALA A 122 0.05 -1.40 0.90
C ALA A 122 1.51 -1.34 0.40
N ILE A 123 2.36 -0.48 0.96
CA ILE A 123 3.78 -0.43 0.61
C ILE A 123 4.46 -1.74 1.05
N PRO A 124 5.15 -2.45 0.14
CA PRO A 124 5.87 -3.67 0.51
C PRO A 124 6.93 -3.40 1.58
N MET A 125 7.05 -4.29 2.59
CA MET A 125 8.09 -4.17 3.63
C MET A 125 9.53 -4.19 3.08
N LYS A 126 9.73 -4.81 1.91
CA LYS A 126 11.03 -4.86 1.20
C LYS A 126 10.81 -4.45 -0.26
N PRO A 127 10.63 -3.15 -0.52
CA PRO A 127 10.40 -2.68 -1.87
C PRO A 127 11.65 -2.86 -2.73
N LEU A 128 11.46 -3.25 -3.98
CA LEU A 128 12.52 -3.43 -4.97
C LEU A 128 12.23 -2.55 -6.18
N CYS A 129 13.28 -1.95 -6.76
CA CYS A 129 13.16 -1.19 -8.01
C CYS A 129 12.77 -2.10 -9.19
N ARG A 130 13.17 -3.39 -9.13
CA ARG A 130 12.84 -4.45 -10.07
C ARG A 130 13.04 -5.80 -9.40
N GLY A 131 12.34 -6.85 -9.86
CA GLY A 131 12.39 -8.17 -9.24
C GLY A 131 13.79 -8.83 -9.25
N ASP A 132 14.57 -8.53 -10.29
CA ASP A 132 15.93 -9.03 -10.53
C ASP A 132 17.04 -8.06 -10.06
N CYS A 133 16.71 -7.11 -9.17
CA CYS A 133 17.69 -6.13 -8.68
C CYS A 133 18.92 -6.81 -8.10
N ALA A 134 20.10 -6.52 -8.68
CA ALA A 134 21.38 -7.08 -8.25
C ALA A 134 21.91 -6.48 -6.94
N GLY A 135 21.36 -5.32 -6.51
CA GLY A 135 21.73 -4.66 -5.26
C GLY A 135 23.06 -3.89 -5.33
N LEU A 136 23.68 -3.72 -4.17
CA LEU A 136 24.99 -3.08 -4.01
C LEU A 136 26.08 -4.13 -3.79
N CYS A 137 27.27 -3.85 -4.25
CA CYS A 137 28.46 -4.63 -3.91
C CYS A 137 28.73 -4.55 -2.40
N SER A 138 28.91 -5.69 -1.74
CA SER A 138 29.18 -5.76 -0.29
C SER A 138 30.51 -5.13 0.12
N THR A 139 31.46 -4.99 -0.82
CA THR A 139 32.81 -4.48 -0.56
C THR A 139 32.91 -2.97 -0.79
N CYS A 140 32.44 -2.48 -1.94
CA CYS A 140 32.64 -1.09 -2.33
C CYS A 140 31.32 -0.25 -2.40
N GLY A 141 30.15 -0.86 -2.23
CA GLY A 141 28.87 -0.17 -2.34
C GLY A 141 28.46 0.19 -3.77
N HIS A 142 29.21 -0.24 -4.81
CA HIS A 142 28.84 0.02 -6.19
C HIS A 142 27.49 -0.63 -6.52
N ASN A 143 26.63 0.08 -7.26
CA ASN A 143 25.33 -0.44 -7.69
C ASN A 143 25.51 -1.44 -8.84
N LEU A 144 25.36 -2.72 -8.52
CA LEU A 144 25.56 -3.82 -9.46
C LEU A 144 24.55 -3.86 -10.62
N ASN A 145 23.48 -3.07 -10.53
CA ASN A 145 22.56 -2.90 -11.67
C ASN A 145 23.15 -2.01 -12.78
N GLN A 146 24.19 -1.24 -12.49
CA GLN A 146 24.88 -0.37 -13.44
C GLN A 146 26.07 -1.05 -14.12
N GLY A 147 26.46 -2.23 -13.62
CA GLY A 147 27.54 -3.03 -14.13
C GLY A 147 28.34 -3.72 -13.03
N PRO A 148 29.27 -4.61 -13.39
CA PRO A 148 30.17 -5.25 -12.42
C PRO A 148 31.13 -4.21 -11.82
N CYS A 149 31.64 -4.47 -10.61
CA CYS A 149 32.73 -3.74 -9.99
C CYS A 149 34.02 -4.57 -10.03
N ASP A 150 35.16 -3.89 -9.85
CA ASP A 150 36.50 -4.55 -9.85
C ASP A 150 36.88 -5.18 -8.52
N CYS A 151 35.93 -5.34 -7.60
CA CYS A 151 36.19 -5.97 -6.29
C CYS A 151 36.40 -7.47 -6.43
N SER A 152 37.43 -8.00 -5.76
CA SER A 152 37.59 -9.45 -5.62
C SER A 152 36.39 -10.04 -4.86
N PRO A 153 35.92 -11.25 -5.24
CA PRO A 153 34.92 -11.97 -4.47
C PRO A 153 35.36 -12.09 -3.01
N GLN A 154 34.44 -11.79 -2.09
CA GLN A 154 34.72 -11.92 -0.66
C GLN A 154 34.97 -13.40 -0.34
N GLU A 155 36.07 -13.70 0.33
CA GLU A 155 36.35 -15.05 0.81
C GLU A 155 35.25 -15.51 1.75
N ILE A 156 34.71 -16.69 1.49
CA ILE A 156 33.66 -17.28 2.32
C ILE A 156 34.27 -17.67 3.66
N ASP A 157 33.70 -17.23 4.77
CA ASP A 157 34.12 -17.64 6.12
C ASP A 157 34.18 -19.17 6.18
N PRO A 158 35.33 -19.75 6.61
CA PRO A 158 35.53 -21.20 6.66
C PRO A 158 34.42 -21.96 7.41
N ARG A 159 33.74 -21.31 8.36
CA ARG A 159 32.62 -21.89 9.11
C ARG A 159 31.44 -22.24 8.21
N TRP A 160 31.27 -21.59 7.06
CA TRP A 160 30.21 -21.81 6.10
C TRP A 160 30.59 -22.77 4.94
N SER A 161 31.79 -23.34 4.97
CA SER A 161 32.31 -24.22 3.91
C SER A 161 31.40 -25.44 3.65
N GLU A 162 30.79 -26.02 4.67
CA GLU A 162 29.89 -27.16 4.52
C GLU A 162 28.57 -26.77 3.79
N LEU A 163 28.04 -25.57 4.04
CA LEU A 163 26.87 -25.06 3.31
C LEU A 163 27.16 -24.81 1.84
N ASN A 164 28.37 -24.37 1.52
CA ASN A 164 28.80 -24.17 0.14
C ASN A 164 28.84 -25.49 -0.66
N LYS A 165 29.23 -26.60 -0.02
CA LYS A 165 29.17 -27.94 -0.63
C LYS A 165 27.73 -28.35 -0.97
N LEU A 166 26.75 -28.03 -0.10
CA LEU A 166 25.34 -28.30 -0.35
C LEU A 166 24.77 -27.46 -1.52
N ALA A 167 25.16 -26.20 -1.64
CA ALA A 167 24.77 -25.34 -2.76
C ALA A 167 25.27 -25.89 -4.10
N LEU A 168 26.54 -26.29 -4.17
CA LEU A 168 27.14 -26.89 -5.38
C LEU A 168 26.48 -28.23 -5.75
N ALA A 169 26.07 -29.03 -4.77
CA ALA A 169 25.36 -30.29 -5.02
C ALA A 169 23.95 -30.08 -5.60
N SER A 170 23.23 -29.02 -5.19
CA SER A 170 21.91 -28.69 -5.73
C SER A 170 21.98 -28.20 -7.18
N ASP A 171 23.02 -27.45 -7.57
CA ASP A 171 23.19 -26.99 -8.95
C ASP A 171 23.56 -28.12 -9.91
N ALA A 172 24.23 -29.15 -9.45
CA ALA A 172 24.58 -30.34 -10.23
C ALA A 172 23.32 -31.17 -10.59
N THR A 173 22.36 -31.30 -9.67
CA THR A 173 21.11 -32.06 -9.91
C THR A 173 20.14 -31.39 -10.86
N VAL A 174 20.15 -30.05 -10.98
CA VAL A 174 19.30 -29.31 -11.91
C VAL A 174 19.79 -29.40 -13.36
N ASN A 175 21.09 -29.60 -13.60
CA ASN A 175 21.65 -29.71 -14.94
C ASN A 175 21.47 -31.12 -15.58
N GLU A 176 21.34 -32.19 -14.80
CA GLU A 176 21.10 -33.53 -15.34
C GLU A 176 19.68 -33.74 -15.91
N GLN A 177 18.70 -32.94 -15.48
CA GLN A 177 17.34 -33.07 -16.00
C GLN A 177 17.08 -32.31 -17.31
N LYS A 178 18.00 -31.51 -17.83
CA LYS A 178 17.90 -30.80 -19.12
C LYS A 178 18.56 -31.50 -20.30
N GLY A 179 19.14 -32.67 -20.10
CA GLY A 179 19.95 -33.41 -21.11
C GLY A 179 19.27 -34.58 -21.82
N THR A 180 17.94 -34.75 -21.68
CA THR A 180 17.24 -35.86 -22.39
C THR A 180 15.98 -35.31 -23.08
N LYS A 181 16.19 -34.79 -24.31
CA LYS A 181 15.21 -34.83 -25.41
C LYS A 181 15.95 -34.68 -26.73
#